data_663834f1346529a1945c2c00f7ae64d0
#
_entry.id   663834f1346529a1945c2c00f7ae64d0
#
_cell.length_a   1.000
_cell.length_b   1.000
_cell.length_c   1.000
_cell.angle_alpha   90.00
_cell.angle_beta   90.00
_cell.angle_gamma   90.00
#
_symmetry.space_group_name_H-M   'P 1'
#
loop_
_entity.id
_entity.type
_entity.pdbx_description
1 polymer ?
#
loop_
_entity_poly.entity_id
_entity_poly.type
_entity_poly.pdbx_seq_one_letter_code
_entity_poly.pdbx_strand_id
1 'polypeptide(L)'
;MHYNLLATDGRPGGTDQPNVRLRLTEGTAATKPLDTLGLAAPIELPCASGESGPLCDRTAAIADVAQRFGADVGATEAQLVNECSNGTPVPGNTQHCDVPVPKPITVYAAFGHMHLLGRSIKVELNPGTTQARTLLDVPSFDFDDQKLRPLPTPVELNPGETLRVTCTHDATLRRQLPALSKLPPRYVVWGDGSSDEMCLGLLTATVGE
;
A
#
# COMPACT_ATOMS: atom_id res chain seq x y z
N MET A 1 10.94 0.98 10.39
CA MET A 1 10.23 1.28 11.64
C MET A 1 9.56 2.62 11.46
N HIS A 2 8.27 2.70 11.74
CA HIS A 2 7.51 3.93 11.69
C HIS A 2 7.30 4.44 13.12
N TYR A 3 7.60 5.71 13.38
CA TYR A 3 7.45 6.31 14.70
C TYR A 3 6.45 7.45 14.61
N ASN A 4 5.41 7.39 15.43
CA ASN A 4 4.60 8.54 15.73
C ASN A 4 5.11 9.15 17.05
N LEU A 5 5.89 10.19 16.98
CA LEU A 5 6.26 10.98 18.15
C LEU A 5 5.07 11.85 18.53
N LEU A 6 4.17 11.32 19.35
CA LEU A 6 3.08 12.10 19.94
C LEU A 6 3.64 12.80 21.19
N ALA A 7 3.88 14.09 21.08
CA ALA A 7 4.05 14.94 22.26
C ALA A 7 2.71 15.08 22.96
N THR A 8 2.40 14.18 23.88
CA THR A 8 1.09 14.12 24.57
C THR A 8 0.96 15.17 25.68
N ASP A 9 2.04 15.83 26.08
CA ASP A 9 2.10 16.75 27.23
C ASP A 9 2.58 18.17 26.89
N GLY A 10 2.74 18.47 25.59
CA GLY A 10 3.18 19.80 25.13
C GLY A 10 4.63 20.14 25.50
N ARG A 11 5.44 19.17 25.96
CA ARG A 11 6.86 19.39 26.27
C ARG A 11 7.68 19.25 25.00
N PRO A 12 8.46 20.26 24.60
CA PRO A 12 9.42 20.12 23.50
C PRO A 12 10.57 19.22 23.92
N GLY A 13 11.03 18.34 23.03
CA GLY A 13 12.32 17.67 23.17
C GLY A 13 12.31 16.28 23.80
N GLY A 14 11.27 15.50 23.61
CA GLY A 14 11.34 14.06 23.86
C GLY A 14 12.37 13.43 22.92
N THR A 15 13.29 12.61 23.47
CA THR A 15 14.19 11.75 22.68
C THR A 15 13.74 10.32 22.79
N ASP A 16 13.66 9.63 21.66
CA ASP A 16 13.45 8.19 21.61
C ASP A 16 14.74 7.51 21.13
N GLN A 17 15.10 6.39 21.75
CA GLN A 17 16.25 5.59 21.35
C GLN A 17 15.84 4.13 21.19
N PRO A 18 15.21 3.80 20.05
CA PRO A 18 14.78 2.45 19.80
C PRO A 18 15.95 1.49 19.59
N ASN A 19 15.77 0.25 20.04
CA ASN A 19 16.73 -0.82 19.85
C ASN A 19 16.08 -1.96 19.06
N VAL A 20 16.82 -2.51 18.09
CA VAL A 20 16.46 -3.74 17.39
C VAL A 20 17.42 -4.85 17.83
N ARG A 21 16.88 -5.92 18.39
CA ARG A 21 17.66 -7.11 18.70
C ARG A 21 17.40 -8.17 17.62
N LEU A 22 18.45 -8.54 16.90
CA LEU A 22 18.41 -9.62 15.90
C LEU A 22 18.94 -10.91 16.56
N ARG A 23 18.22 -12.00 16.36
CA ARG A 23 18.71 -13.34 16.67
C ARG A 23 19.19 -13.97 15.37
N LEU A 24 20.48 -14.20 15.29
CA LEU A 24 21.10 -14.79 14.10
C LEU A 24 21.32 -16.29 14.34
N THR A 25 21.18 -17.07 13.27
CA THR A 25 21.56 -18.47 13.20
C THR A 25 22.40 -18.69 11.96
N GLU A 26 23.27 -19.70 11.96
CA GLU A 26 24.01 -20.05 10.76
C GLU A 26 23.06 -20.62 9.70
N GLY A 27 23.24 -20.17 8.45
CA GLY A 27 22.54 -20.71 7.30
C GLY A 27 23.15 -22.06 6.89
N THR A 28 22.36 -22.88 6.24
CA THR A 28 22.79 -24.12 5.58
C THR A 28 22.64 -23.99 4.08
N ALA A 29 23.15 -24.95 3.30
CA ALA A 29 22.94 -24.99 1.86
C ALA A 29 21.45 -25.08 1.46
N ALA A 30 20.56 -25.49 2.37
CA ALA A 30 19.12 -25.53 2.17
C ALA A 30 18.40 -24.22 2.59
N THR A 31 19.13 -23.27 3.19
CA THR A 31 18.55 -21.99 3.61
C THR A 31 18.29 -21.13 2.38
N LYS A 32 17.03 -20.80 2.12
CA LYS A 32 16.64 -19.88 1.03
C LYS A 32 16.44 -18.48 1.60
N PRO A 33 16.87 -17.42 0.90
CA PRO A 33 16.57 -16.05 1.31
C PRO A 33 15.07 -15.81 1.24
N LEU A 34 14.55 -15.03 2.19
CA LEU A 34 13.21 -14.49 2.12
C LEU A 34 13.27 -13.12 1.46
N ASP A 35 12.49 -12.97 0.41
CA ASP A 35 12.30 -11.71 -0.30
C ASP A 35 10.96 -11.08 0.06
N THR A 36 10.86 -9.78 -0.15
CA THR A 36 9.59 -9.05 -0.08
C THR A 36 9.14 -8.70 -1.49
N LEU A 37 8.02 -9.27 -1.90
CA LEU A 37 7.41 -8.99 -3.20
C LEU A 37 6.31 -7.94 -3.00
N GLY A 38 6.41 -6.83 -3.74
CA GLY A 38 5.43 -5.74 -3.73
C GLY A 38 4.38 -5.92 -4.81
N LEU A 39 3.13 -5.76 -4.43
CA LEU A 39 1.98 -5.61 -5.31
C LEU A 39 1.42 -4.22 -5.09
N ALA A 40 1.37 -3.39 -6.11
CA ALA A 40 0.87 -2.02 -5.99
C ALA A 40 -0.33 -1.81 -6.92
N ALA A 41 -1.26 -0.96 -6.51
CA ALA A 41 -2.34 -0.48 -7.37
C ALA A 41 -2.35 1.05 -7.41
N PRO A 42 -2.80 1.68 -8.52
CA PRO A 42 -2.89 3.13 -8.60
C PRO A 42 -3.83 3.70 -7.54
N ILE A 43 -3.69 4.98 -7.27
CA ILE A 43 -4.59 5.72 -6.38
C ILE A 43 -5.28 6.81 -7.18
N GLU A 44 -6.56 6.64 -7.45
CA GLU A 44 -7.38 7.57 -8.21
C GLU A 44 -8.60 7.99 -7.38
N LEU A 45 -8.35 8.70 -6.25
CA LEU A 45 -9.39 9.08 -5.30
C LEU A 45 -9.74 10.58 -5.45
N PRO A 46 -10.89 10.90 -6.07
CA PRO A 46 -11.32 12.29 -6.22
C PRO A 46 -11.58 12.99 -4.89
N CYS A 47 -11.60 14.31 -4.92
CA CYS A 47 -12.12 15.12 -3.82
C CYS A 47 -13.52 14.62 -3.43
N ALA A 48 -13.82 14.63 -2.12
CA ALA A 48 -15.15 14.28 -1.64
C ALA A 48 -16.19 15.30 -2.10
N SER A 49 -17.45 14.87 -2.17
CA SER A 49 -18.55 15.78 -2.51
C SER A 49 -18.56 17.02 -1.61
N GLY A 50 -18.63 18.19 -2.25
CA GLY A 50 -18.59 19.50 -1.57
C GLY A 50 -17.18 20.01 -1.26
N GLU A 51 -16.12 19.27 -1.59
CA GLU A 51 -14.74 19.77 -1.59
C GLU A 51 -14.39 20.41 -2.93
N SER A 52 -13.61 21.48 -2.89
CA SER A 52 -13.11 22.16 -4.08
C SER A 52 -11.76 22.84 -3.78
N GLY A 53 -10.96 23.04 -4.80
CA GLY A 53 -9.66 23.70 -4.68
C GLY A 53 -8.73 23.32 -5.83
N PRO A 54 -7.59 24.02 -5.97
CA PRO A 54 -6.64 23.76 -7.06
C PRO A 54 -6.15 22.32 -7.11
N LEU A 55 -5.94 21.69 -5.95
CA LEU A 55 -5.46 20.32 -5.86
C LEU A 55 -6.57 19.27 -6.05
N CYS A 56 -7.84 19.66 -6.25
CA CYS A 56 -8.87 18.73 -6.69
C CYS A 56 -8.76 18.40 -8.19
N ASP A 57 -7.91 19.10 -8.94
CA ASP A 57 -7.46 18.69 -10.26
C ASP A 57 -6.40 17.59 -10.12
N ARG A 58 -6.59 16.48 -10.85
CA ARG A 58 -5.70 15.31 -10.82
C ARG A 58 -4.26 15.67 -11.23
N THR A 59 -4.10 16.45 -12.30
CA THR A 59 -2.78 16.81 -12.82
C THR A 59 -2.03 17.68 -11.82
N ALA A 60 -2.74 18.66 -11.22
CA ALA A 60 -2.18 19.50 -10.17
C ALA A 60 -1.78 18.68 -8.93
N ALA A 61 -2.56 17.66 -8.55
CA ALA A 61 -2.24 16.78 -7.43
C ALA A 61 -0.97 15.95 -7.70
N ILE A 62 -0.81 15.39 -8.90
CA ILE A 62 0.42 14.68 -9.30
C ILE A 62 1.63 15.62 -9.29
N ALA A 63 1.49 16.84 -9.82
CA ALA A 63 2.57 17.83 -9.82
C ALA A 63 2.97 18.23 -8.39
N ASP A 64 2.02 18.36 -7.47
CA ASP A 64 2.28 18.64 -6.05
C ASP A 64 3.05 17.46 -5.36
N VAL A 65 2.70 16.21 -5.65
CA VAL A 65 3.43 15.04 -5.16
C VAL A 65 4.87 15.06 -5.70
N ALA A 66 5.06 15.29 -7.00
CA ALA A 66 6.38 15.38 -7.61
C ALA A 66 7.22 16.51 -7.01
N GLN A 67 6.61 17.65 -6.69
CA GLN A 67 7.31 18.77 -6.04
C GLN A 67 7.74 18.45 -4.62
N ARG A 68 6.93 17.72 -3.84
CA ARG A 68 7.21 17.39 -2.44
C ARG A 68 8.18 16.23 -2.26
N PHE A 69 8.12 15.22 -3.12
CA PHE A 69 8.81 13.94 -2.92
C PHE A 69 9.76 13.56 -4.06
N GLY A 70 9.79 14.34 -5.12
CA GLY A 70 10.63 14.09 -6.28
C GLY A 70 9.86 13.56 -7.49
N ALA A 71 10.47 13.73 -8.67
CA ALA A 71 9.85 13.39 -9.95
C ALA A 71 9.51 11.90 -10.07
N ASP A 72 10.33 11.02 -9.50
CA ASP A 72 10.12 9.57 -9.55
C ASP A 72 8.86 9.16 -8.79
N VAL A 73 8.62 9.74 -7.60
CA VAL A 73 7.39 9.50 -6.83
C VAL A 73 6.17 10.01 -7.59
N GLY A 74 6.26 11.21 -8.18
CA GLY A 74 5.18 11.77 -9.02
C GLY A 74 4.91 10.95 -10.30
N ALA A 75 5.89 10.21 -10.81
CA ALA A 75 5.71 9.33 -11.96
C ALA A 75 5.08 7.98 -11.63
N THR A 76 5.13 7.53 -10.36
CA THR A 76 4.63 6.23 -9.93
C THR A 76 3.15 6.05 -10.25
N GLU A 77 2.32 7.06 -10.04
CA GLU A 77 0.89 6.98 -10.36
C GLU A 77 0.66 6.69 -11.85
N ALA A 78 1.36 7.39 -12.74
CA ALA A 78 1.22 7.18 -14.17
C ALA A 78 1.69 5.78 -14.60
N GLN A 79 2.76 5.27 -13.98
CA GLN A 79 3.24 3.91 -14.21
C GLN A 79 2.20 2.88 -13.78
N LEU A 80 1.65 2.99 -12.57
CA LEU A 80 0.63 2.07 -12.04
C LEU A 80 -0.66 2.11 -12.88
N VAL A 81 -1.11 3.30 -13.30
CA VAL A 81 -2.25 3.43 -14.21
C VAL A 81 -1.98 2.73 -15.54
N ASN A 82 -0.77 2.83 -16.07
CA ASN A 82 -0.40 2.13 -17.30
C ASN A 82 -0.42 0.60 -17.12
N GLU A 83 0.14 0.09 -16.03
CA GLU A 83 0.25 -1.33 -15.74
C GLU A 83 -1.11 -1.96 -15.37
N CYS A 84 -1.93 -1.28 -14.57
CA CYS A 84 -3.13 -1.87 -13.97
C CYS A 84 -4.42 -1.57 -14.73
N SER A 85 -4.45 -0.50 -15.55
CA SER A 85 -5.66 -0.04 -16.27
C SER A 85 -5.39 0.40 -17.71
N ASN A 86 -4.32 -0.10 -18.33
CA ASN A 86 -3.94 0.19 -19.72
C ASN A 86 -3.86 1.71 -20.04
N GLY A 87 -3.31 2.48 -19.13
CA GLY A 87 -3.11 3.90 -19.26
C GLY A 87 -4.35 4.77 -19.03
N THR A 88 -5.48 4.17 -18.65
CA THR A 88 -6.72 4.93 -18.39
C THR A 88 -6.95 5.05 -16.88
N PRO A 89 -6.87 6.26 -16.30
CA PRO A 89 -7.24 6.45 -14.89
C PRO A 89 -8.69 6.06 -14.62
N VAL A 90 -8.94 5.34 -13.54
CA VAL A 90 -10.27 4.90 -13.12
C VAL A 90 -10.60 5.52 -11.76
N PRO A 91 -11.15 6.75 -11.73
CA PRO A 91 -11.45 7.43 -10.48
C PRO A 91 -12.49 6.69 -9.64
N GLY A 92 -12.24 6.58 -8.33
CA GLY A 92 -13.18 5.93 -7.42
C GLY A 92 -12.54 5.60 -6.07
N ASN A 93 -13.36 5.04 -5.19
CA ASN A 93 -12.91 4.67 -3.85
C ASN A 93 -12.14 3.34 -3.82
N THR A 94 -12.27 2.51 -4.83
CA THR A 94 -11.65 1.18 -4.87
C THR A 94 -10.81 1.05 -6.12
N GLN A 95 -9.54 0.72 -5.95
CA GLN A 95 -8.59 0.40 -7.00
C GLN A 95 -8.03 -1.00 -6.82
N HIS A 96 -7.60 -1.59 -7.91
CA HIS A 96 -6.91 -2.88 -7.90
C HIS A 96 -5.86 -2.96 -9.01
N CYS A 97 -4.96 -3.92 -8.86
CA CYS A 97 -4.01 -4.28 -9.91
C CYS A 97 -3.83 -5.79 -9.98
N ASP A 98 -3.83 -6.32 -11.19
CA ASP A 98 -3.54 -7.71 -11.49
C ASP A 98 -2.09 -7.85 -11.93
N VAL A 99 -1.33 -8.68 -11.23
CA VAL A 99 0.09 -8.91 -11.49
C VAL A 99 0.29 -10.40 -11.82
N PRO A 100 0.82 -10.72 -13.00
CA PRO A 100 1.10 -12.12 -13.34
C PRO A 100 2.26 -12.65 -12.48
N VAL A 101 2.17 -13.91 -12.09
CA VAL A 101 3.25 -14.63 -11.43
C VAL A 101 4.26 -15.09 -12.50
N PRO A 102 5.51 -14.56 -12.51
CA PRO A 102 6.44 -14.84 -13.60
C PRO A 102 7.25 -16.12 -13.40
N LYS A 103 7.40 -16.58 -12.16
CA LYS A 103 8.20 -17.74 -11.78
C LYS A 103 7.66 -18.38 -10.50
N PRO A 104 8.06 -19.62 -10.14
CA PRO A 104 7.58 -20.24 -8.91
C PRO A 104 7.92 -19.41 -7.67
N ILE A 105 6.97 -19.21 -6.79
CA ILE A 105 7.09 -18.41 -5.56
C ILE A 105 6.40 -19.16 -4.44
N THR A 106 7.02 -19.24 -3.25
CA THR A 106 6.35 -19.76 -2.06
C THR A 106 6.15 -18.64 -1.07
N VAL A 107 4.89 -18.27 -0.81
CA VAL A 107 4.50 -17.18 0.10
C VAL A 107 4.27 -17.71 1.51
N TYR A 108 4.87 -17.06 2.51
CA TYR A 108 4.79 -17.42 3.93
C TYR A 108 3.98 -16.44 4.76
N ALA A 109 3.96 -15.17 4.37
CA ALA A 109 3.23 -14.13 5.08
C ALA A 109 2.82 -13.02 4.12
N ALA A 110 1.81 -12.24 4.52
CA ALA A 110 1.36 -11.08 3.78
C ALA A 110 1.19 -9.88 4.72
N PHE A 111 1.36 -8.69 4.16
CA PHE A 111 1.24 -7.41 4.84
C PHE A 111 0.53 -6.43 3.92
N GLY A 112 -0.40 -5.64 4.46
CA GLY A 112 -1.08 -4.59 3.73
C GLY A 112 -0.65 -3.23 4.22
N HIS A 113 -0.33 -2.32 3.29
CA HIS A 113 0.02 -0.96 3.60
C HIS A 113 -0.84 0.03 2.81
N MET A 114 -1.42 0.95 3.55
CA MET A 114 -2.16 2.11 3.07
C MET A 114 -1.87 3.28 4.00
N HIS A 115 -2.32 4.48 3.64
CA HIS A 115 -2.23 5.65 4.51
C HIS A 115 -3.55 5.95 5.23
N LEU A 116 -3.76 7.22 5.61
CA LEU A 116 -4.83 7.63 6.54
C LEU A 116 -6.25 7.54 5.97
N LEU A 117 -6.40 7.48 4.63
CA LEU A 117 -7.71 7.35 4.00
C LEU A 117 -8.08 5.89 3.69
N GLY A 118 -7.20 4.95 4.00
CA GLY A 118 -7.41 3.51 3.80
C GLY A 118 -8.58 2.96 4.62
N ARG A 119 -9.37 2.06 4.02
CA ARG A 119 -10.51 1.38 4.66
C ARG A 119 -10.37 -0.13 4.64
N SER A 120 -9.88 -0.69 3.55
CA SER A 120 -9.65 -2.13 3.45
C SER A 120 -8.59 -2.43 2.42
N ILE A 121 -7.85 -3.52 2.65
CA ILE A 121 -6.91 -4.06 1.68
C ILE A 121 -7.02 -5.57 1.62
N LYS A 122 -6.98 -6.11 0.41
CA LYS A 122 -7.06 -7.54 0.12
C LYS A 122 -6.00 -7.94 -0.90
N VAL A 123 -5.40 -9.13 -0.71
CA VAL A 123 -4.55 -9.77 -1.71
C VAL A 123 -5.11 -11.15 -2.03
N GLU A 124 -5.32 -11.42 -3.30
CA GLU A 124 -5.91 -12.65 -3.81
C GLU A 124 -5.03 -13.29 -4.88
N LEU A 125 -4.96 -14.61 -4.85
CA LEU A 125 -4.45 -15.43 -5.94
C LEU A 125 -5.62 -15.86 -6.83
N ASN A 126 -5.46 -15.77 -8.15
CA ASN A 126 -6.41 -16.17 -9.17
C ASN A 126 -7.86 -15.65 -8.93
N PRO A 127 -8.04 -14.33 -8.70
CA PRO A 127 -9.34 -13.76 -8.35
C PRO A 127 -10.41 -14.04 -9.42
N GLY A 128 -11.64 -14.33 -8.98
CA GLY A 128 -12.76 -14.59 -9.88
C GLY A 128 -12.76 -15.97 -10.55
N THR A 129 -11.84 -16.85 -10.20
CA THR A 129 -11.79 -18.24 -10.69
C THR A 129 -12.22 -19.24 -9.62
N THR A 130 -12.39 -20.49 -10.00
CA THR A 130 -12.64 -21.60 -9.05
C THR A 130 -11.43 -21.93 -8.19
N GLN A 131 -10.25 -21.42 -8.54
CA GLN A 131 -8.98 -21.59 -7.82
C GLN A 131 -8.62 -20.35 -6.98
N ALA A 132 -9.55 -19.41 -6.83
CA ALA A 132 -9.31 -18.19 -6.06
C ALA A 132 -8.96 -18.50 -4.60
N ARG A 133 -7.89 -17.87 -4.11
CA ARG A 133 -7.43 -17.97 -2.72
C ARG A 133 -7.11 -16.59 -2.17
N THR A 134 -7.57 -16.30 -0.97
CA THR A 134 -7.20 -15.07 -0.25
C THR A 134 -5.87 -15.28 0.49
N LEU A 135 -4.90 -14.43 0.21
CA LEU A 135 -3.59 -14.40 0.91
C LEU A 135 -3.58 -13.36 2.03
N LEU A 136 -4.31 -12.26 1.86
CA LEU A 136 -4.51 -11.22 2.87
C LEU A 136 -5.94 -10.70 2.78
N ASP A 137 -6.59 -10.55 3.93
CA ASP A 137 -7.87 -9.85 4.05
C ASP A 137 -7.85 -8.96 5.29
N VAL A 138 -7.93 -7.65 5.08
CA VAL A 138 -8.02 -6.63 6.12
C VAL A 138 -9.26 -5.78 5.82
N PRO A 139 -10.45 -6.24 6.20
CA PRO A 139 -11.71 -5.58 5.87
C PRO A 139 -11.94 -4.27 6.62
N SER A 140 -11.19 -4.05 7.70
CA SER A 140 -11.15 -2.79 8.46
C SER A 140 -9.69 -2.44 8.70
N PHE A 141 -9.15 -1.62 7.78
CA PHE A 141 -7.77 -1.18 7.86
C PHE A 141 -7.61 -0.13 8.95
N ASP A 142 -6.55 -0.28 9.74
CA ASP A 142 -6.11 0.67 10.75
C ASP A 142 -4.65 1.06 10.45
N PHE A 143 -4.44 2.36 10.24
CA PHE A 143 -3.11 2.90 9.93
C PHE A 143 -2.08 2.61 11.03
N ASP A 144 -2.53 2.54 12.29
CA ASP A 144 -1.66 2.28 13.44
C ASP A 144 -1.46 0.79 13.75
N ASP A 145 -2.25 -0.12 13.13
CA ASP A 145 -2.13 -1.59 13.29
C ASP A 145 -1.71 -2.31 11.99
N GLN A 146 -0.68 -1.84 11.36
CA GLN A 146 -0.10 -2.47 10.18
C GLN A 146 0.91 -3.54 10.57
N LYS A 147 0.57 -4.80 10.37
CA LYS A 147 1.40 -5.92 10.79
C LYS A 147 1.52 -7.01 9.74
N LEU A 148 2.66 -7.68 9.75
CA LEU A 148 2.87 -8.89 8.99
C LEU A 148 1.95 -10.01 9.51
N ARG A 149 1.22 -10.66 8.62
CA ARG A 149 0.29 -11.77 8.92
C ARG A 149 0.83 -13.05 8.31
N PRO A 150 1.38 -13.97 9.14
CA PRO A 150 1.79 -15.28 8.65
C PRO A 150 0.60 -16.05 8.07
N LEU A 151 0.82 -16.74 6.95
CA LEU A 151 -0.15 -17.66 6.40
C LEU A 151 -0.19 -18.94 7.28
N PRO A 152 -1.36 -19.55 7.48
CA PRO A 152 -1.48 -20.80 8.24
C PRO A 152 -0.61 -21.93 7.66
N THR A 153 -0.50 -21.96 6.34
CA THR A 153 0.41 -22.81 5.57
C THR A 153 1.01 -22.00 4.42
N PRO A 154 2.27 -22.23 4.07
CA PRO A 154 2.85 -21.61 2.89
C PRO A 154 2.02 -21.89 1.64
N VAL A 155 1.96 -20.92 0.73
CA VAL A 155 1.21 -21.02 -0.52
C VAL A 155 2.16 -20.95 -1.69
N GLU A 156 2.15 -22.01 -2.49
CA GLU A 156 2.90 -22.05 -3.74
C GLU A 156 2.13 -21.34 -4.85
N LEU A 157 2.83 -20.47 -5.56
CA LEU A 157 2.34 -19.75 -6.72
C LEU A 157 3.15 -20.22 -7.93
N ASN A 158 2.47 -20.46 -9.05
CA ASN A 158 3.06 -20.96 -10.27
C ASN A 158 3.03 -19.94 -11.40
N PRO A 159 3.96 -20.01 -12.36
CA PRO A 159 3.90 -19.17 -13.55
C PRO A 159 2.55 -19.26 -14.26
N GLY A 160 2.04 -18.10 -14.67
CA GLY A 160 0.73 -17.99 -15.34
C GLY A 160 -0.47 -17.79 -14.39
N GLU A 161 -0.26 -17.91 -13.07
CA GLU A 161 -1.25 -17.48 -12.08
C GLU A 161 -1.24 -15.95 -11.96
N THR A 162 -2.28 -15.40 -11.36
CA THR A 162 -2.44 -13.94 -11.18
C THR A 162 -2.61 -13.60 -9.72
N LEU A 163 -1.86 -12.61 -9.24
CA LEU A 163 -2.05 -11.96 -7.96
C LEU A 163 -2.82 -10.66 -8.16
N ARG A 164 -3.80 -10.39 -7.31
CA ARG A 164 -4.51 -9.10 -7.25
C ARG A 164 -4.36 -8.47 -5.90
N VAL A 165 -3.95 -7.20 -5.86
CA VAL A 165 -4.14 -6.32 -4.71
C VAL A 165 -5.35 -5.43 -4.96
N THR A 166 -6.21 -5.27 -3.94
CA THR A 166 -7.38 -4.39 -3.98
C THR A 166 -7.39 -3.53 -2.72
N CYS A 167 -7.51 -2.21 -2.88
CA CYS A 167 -7.63 -1.27 -1.78
C CYS A 167 -8.92 -0.45 -1.91
N THR A 168 -9.55 -0.19 -0.78
CA THR A 168 -10.68 0.75 -0.70
C THR A 168 -10.32 1.90 0.21
N HIS A 169 -10.58 3.12 -0.24
CA HIS A 169 -10.30 4.38 0.42
C HIS A 169 -11.59 5.18 0.69
N ASP A 170 -11.51 6.16 1.58
CA ASP A 170 -12.63 7.05 1.88
C ASP A 170 -12.14 8.49 1.97
N ALA A 171 -12.38 9.28 0.91
CA ALA A 171 -12.01 10.69 0.85
C ALA A 171 -12.67 11.55 1.97
N THR A 172 -13.80 11.12 2.54
CA THR A 172 -14.50 11.88 3.59
C THR A 172 -13.73 11.91 4.91
N LEU A 173 -12.81 10.95 5.13
CA LEU A 173 -11.93 10.91 6.30
C LEU A 173 -11.02 12.13 6.38
N ARG A 174 -10.71 12.78 5.26
CA ARG A 174 -9.93 14.02 5.23
C ARG A 174 -10.50 15.09 6.20
N ARG A 175 -11.80 15.22 6.25
CA ARG A 175 -12.47 16.19 7.11
C ARG A 175 -12.61 15.75 8.57
N GLN A 176 -12.51 14.46 8.81
CA GLN A 176 -12.72 13.85 10.13
C GLN A 176 -11.40 13.68 10.91
N LEU A 177 -10.31 13.42 10.20
CA LEU A 177 -9.01 13.17 10.82
C LEU A 177 -8.28 14.49 11.15
N PRO A 178 -7.88 14.72 12.42
CA PRO A 178 -7.20 15.96 12.82
C PRO A 178 -5.93 16.25 12.01
N ALA A 179 -5.21 15.21 11.59
CA ALA A 179 -4.00 15.32 10.79
C ALA A 179 -4.26 15.86 9.37
N LEU A 180 -5.47 15.67 8.84
CA LEU A 180 -5.83 16.01 7.46
C LEU A 180 -6.82 17.18 7.36
N SER A 181 -7.64 17.42 8.38
CA SER A 181 -8.77 18.35 8.34
C SER A 181 -8.38 19.82 8.11
N LYS A 182 -7.11 20.17 8.39
CA LYS A 182 -6.56 21.52 8.17
C LYS A 182 -5.82 21.67 6.82
N LEU A 183 -5.64 20.56 6.09
CA LEU A 183 -5.00 20.59 4.79
C LEU A 183 -6.01 20.95 3.70
N PRO A 184 -5.56 21.60 2.61
CA PRO A 184 -6.45 21.89 1.49
C PRO A 184 -7.00 20.60 0.88
N PRO A 185 -8.27 20.62 0.40
CA PRO A 185 -8.82 19.51 -0.37
C PRO A 185 -7.96 19.15 -1.56
N ARG A 186 -7.85 17.86 -1.83
CA ARG A 186 -7.05 17.35 -2.96
C ARG A 186 -7.62 16.08 -3.56
N TYR A 187 -7.44 15.93 -4.83
CA TYR A 187 -7.43 14.64 -5.50
C TYR A 187 -6.26 13.84 -4.93
N VAL A 188 -6.50 12.64 -4.43
CA VAL A 188 -5.45 11.81 -3.84
C VAL A 188 -4.94 10.86 -4.89
N VAL A 189 -3.63 10.90 -5.09
CA VAL A 189 -2.86 10.02 -5.95
C VAL A 189 -1.80 9.30 -5.14
N TRP A 190 -1.10 8.36 -5.75
CA TRP A 190 0.05 7.71 -5.14
C TRP A 190 1.07 8.74 -4.65
N GLY A 191 1.55 8.57 -3.42
CA GLY A 191 2.58 9.43 -2.85
C GLY A 191 3.02 9.00 -1.46
N ASP A 192 4.22 9.43 -1.07
CA ASP A 192 4.90 9.00 0.16
C ASP A 192 4.38 9.68 1.44
N GLY A 193 3.64 10.78 1.30
CA GLY A 193 3.12 11.51 2.45
C GLY A 193 1.86 10.87 3.03
N SER A 194 1.68 10.93 4.34
CA SER A 194 0.46 10.42 5.00
C SER A 194 -0.83 11.12 4.55
N SER A 195 -0.73 12.28 3.87
CA SER A 195 -1.85 12.99 3.24
C SER A 195 -2.14 12.54 1.80
N ASP A 196 -1.23 11.80 1.20
CA ASP A 196 -1.38 11.09 -0.06
C ASP A 196 -1.80 9.65 0.26
N GLU A 197 -1.81 8.73 -0.70
CA GLU A 197 -2.17 7.34 -0.42
C GLU A 197 -1.25 6.33 -1.11
N MET A 198 -1.25 5.13 -0.56
CA MET A 198 -0.67 3.95 -1.17
C MET A 198 -1.66 2.78 -1.13
N CYS A 199 -1.54 1.89 -2.09
CA CYS A 199 -2.17 0.58 -2.09
C CYS A 199 -1.09 -0.46 -2.30
N LEU A 200 -0.55 -1.01 -1.21
CA LEU A 200 0.56 -1.96 -1.24
C LEU A 200 0.21 -3.26 -0.53
N GLY A 201 0.16 -4.35 -1.30
CA GLY A 201 0.22 -5.70 -0.78
C GLY A 201 1.67 -6.19 -0.78
N LEU A 202 2.24 -6.54 0.35
CA LEU A 202 3.60 -7.04 0.48
C LEU A 202 3.57 -8.51 0.88
N LEU A 203 4.26 -9.36 0.13
CA LEU A 203 4.35 -10.79 0.37
C LEU A 203 5.78 -11.17 0.79
N THR A 204 5.91 -11.82 1.94
CA THR A 204 7.17 -12.43 2.34
C THR A 204 7.26 -13.82 1.72
N ALA A 205 8.24 -14.04 0.86
CA ALA A 205 8.29 -15.22 0.02
C ALA A 205 9.71 -15.71 -0.25
N THR A 206 9.84 -16.97 -0.66
CA THR A 206 11.03 -17.47 -1.36
C THR A 206 10.71 -17.57 -2.84
N VAL A 207 11.69 -17.22 -3.66
CA VAL A 207 11.56 -17.30 -5.12
C VAL A 207 12.29 -18.53 -5.61
N GLY A 208 11.61 -19.33 -6.43
CA GLY A 208 12.21 -20.48 -7.12
C GLY A 208 13.21 -20.05 -8.21
N GLU A 209 14.14 -20.93 -8.53
CA GLU A 209 15.06 -20.76 -9.65
C GLU A 209 14.34 -20.86 -11.00
#